data_60429d0be656bff3642e321444e045c1
#
_entry.id   60429d0be656bff3642e321444e045c1
#
_cell.length_a   1.000
_cell.length_b   1.000
_cell.length_c   1.000
_cell.angle_alpha   90.00
_cell.angle_beta   90.00
_cell.angle_gamma   90.00
#
_symmetry.space_group_name_H-M   'P 1'
#
loop_
_entity.id
_entity.type
_entity.pdbx_description
1 polymer ?
#
loop_
_entity_poly.entity_id
_entity_poly.type
_entity_poly.pdbx_seq_one_letter_code
_entity_poly.pdbx_strand_id
1 'polypeptide(L)'
;KTFDDDVHPAVGVTTYATLLRHQMQEMKSEAELEDHFAKIPDPARRMRQISVHDCGIDAEPAAVALKQLDGVLDRLDMQLAESSWIAGEQFSLADCAAAPYILRLDMLQFSGLWEGRRPNLGSWYRRVSDHTNFKNVVVNQIPQSLAEKFSQYGKQVWPKVEAIVFGA
;
A
#
# COMPACT_ATOMS: atom_id res chain seq x y z
N LYS A 1 -13.93 8.35 -6.20
CA LYS A 1 -13.81 7.44 -7.35
C LYS A 1 -12.37 6.96 -7.53
N THR A 2 -11.37 7.88 -7.64
CA THR A 2 -9.94 7.53 -7.78
C THR A 2 -9.43 6.60 -6.67
N PHE A 3 -9.84 6.80 -5.41
CA PHE A 3 -9.38 5.95 -4.30
C PHE A 3 -9.93 4.52 -4.41
N ASP A 4 -11.17 4.34 -4.81
CA ASP A 4 -11.78 3.02 -4.92
C ASP A 4 -11.32 2.27 -6.18
N ASP A 5 -11.18 2.99 -7.30
CA ASP A 5 -10.87 2.38 -8.59
C ASP A 5 -9.36 2.12 -8.77
N ASP A 6 -8.49 2.98 -8.23
CA ASP A 6 -7.05 2.95 -8.46
C ASP A 6 -6.25 2.59 -7.20
N VAL A 7 -6.46 3.34 -6.10
CA VAL A 7 -5.59 3.26 -4.92
C VAL A 7 -5.84 1.98 -4.13
N HIS A 8 -7.11 1.67 -3.84
CA HIS A 8 -7.46 0.50 -3.03
C HIS A 8 -6.96 -0.82 -3.65
N PRO A 9 -7.21 -1.11 -4.95
CA PRO A 9 -6.68 -2.31 -5.57
C PRO A 9 -5.16 -2.36 -5.58
N ALA A 10 -4.49 -1.24 -5.88
CA ALA A 10 -3.03 -1.19 -5.96
C ALA A 10 -2.36 -1.41 -4.58
N VAL A 11 -2.86 -0.75 -3.52
CA VAL A 11 -2.39 -0.98 -2.15
C VAL A 11 -2.69 -2.41 -1.71
N GLY A 12 -3.84 -2.96 -2.09
CA GLY A 12 -4.22 -4.35 -1.82
C GLY A 12 -3.23 -5.35 -2.42
N VAL A 13 -2.93 -5.22 -3.71
CA VAL A 13 -1.95 -6.07 -4.41
C VAL A 13 -0.56 -5.93 -3.79
N THR A 14 -0.12 -4.72 -3.54
CA THR A 14 1.19 -4.43 -2.93
C THR A 14 1.29 -5.04 -1.52
N THR A 15 0.26 -4.89 -0.68
CA THR A 15 0.21 -5.48 0.66
C THR A 15 0.22 -7.00 0.61
N TYR A 16 -0.55 -7.59 -0.30
CA TYR A 16 -0.60 -9.04 -0.48
C TYR A 16 0.76 -9.58 -0.94
N ALA A 17 1.36 -8.97 -1.95
CA ALA A 17 2.67 -9.34 -2.49
C ALA A 17 3.78 -9.29 -1.45
N THR A 18 3.69 -8.34 -0.50
CA THR A 18 4.72 -8.12 0.51
C THR A 18 4.54 -9.00 1.75
N LEU A 19 3.32 -9.10 2.29
CA LEU A 19 3.08 -9.72 3.59
C LEU A 19 2.04 -10.84 3.55
N LEU A 20 0.83 -10.59 3.01
CA LEU A 20 -0.30 -11.50 3.25
C LEU A 20 -0.11 -12.86 2.59
N ARG A 21 0.64 -12.95 1.49
CA ARG A 21 0.97 -14.22 0.85
C ARG A 21 1.74 -15.16 1.79
N HIS A 22 2.65 -14.62 2.61
CA HIS A 22 3.39 -15.42 3.59
C HIS A 22 2.49 -15.93 4.70
N GLN A 23 1.57 -15.08 5.19
CA GLN A 23 0.57 -15.51 6.16
C GLN A 23 -0.34 -16.60 5.59
N MET A 24 -0.74 -16.50 4.31
CA MET A 24 -1.52 -17.56 3.66
C MET A 24 -0.74 -18.87 3.55
N GLN A 25 0.55 -18.81 3.21
CA GLN A 25 1.44 -19.99 3.14
C GLN A 25 1.65 -20.63 4.52
N GLU A 26 1.69 -19.83 5.60
CA GLU A 26 1.79 -20.33 6.97
C GLU A 26 0.49 -20.99 7.45
N MET A 27 -0.68 -20.53 6.97
CA MET A 27 -2.00 -20.94 7.46
C MET A 27 -2.65 -22.04 6.64
N LYS A 28 -2.22 -22.28 5.40
CA LYS A 28 -2.87 -23.17 4.44
C LYS A 28 -1.88 -24.15 3.82
N SER A 29 -2.31 -25.39 3.65
CA SER A 29 -1.63 -26.38 2.83
C SER A 29 -1.71 -26.03 1.34
N GLU A 30 -0.86 -26.65 0.50
CA GLU A 30 -0.90 -26.48 -0.96
C GLU A 30 -2.31 -26.77 -1.53
N ALA A 31 -2.92 -27.88 -1.10
CA ALA A 31 -4.26 -28.26 -1.57
C ALA A 31 -5.34 -27.22 -1.18
N GLU A 32 -5.23 -26.61 0.02
CA GLU A 32 -6.15 -25.55 0.44
C GLU A 32 -5.91 -24.23 -0.31
N LEU A 33 -4.69 -23.96 -0.74
CA LEU A 33 -4.35 -22.82 -1.59
C LEU A 33 -4.90 -23.03 -3.01
N GLU A 34 -4.71 -24.21 -3.59
CA GLU A 34 -5.29 -24.58 -4.89
C GLU A 34 -6.80 -24.43 -4.90
N ASP A 35 -7.49 -24.98 -3.88
CA ASP A 35 -8.94 -24.85 -3.72
C ASP A 35 -9.37 -23.38 -3.54
N HIS A 36 -8.60 -22.60 -2.78
CA HIS A 36 -8.85 -21.16 -2.61
C HIS A 36 -8.81 -20.40 -3.95
N PHE A 37 -7.79 -20.62 -4.76
CA PHE A 37 -7.66 -19.95 -6.06
C PHE A 37 -8.67 -20.50 -7.08
N ALA A 38 -8.98 -21.80 -7.05
CA ALA A 38 -9.98 -22.39 -7.94
C ALA A 38 -11.37 -21.76 -7.79
N LYS A 39 -11.71 -21.26 -6.59
CA LYS A 39 -12.98 -20.57 -6.30
C LYS A 39 -13.10 -19.17 -6.90
N ILE A 40 -12.03 -18.62 -7.49
CA ILE A 40 -12.09 -17.34 -8.18
C ILE A 40 -12.70 -17.54 -9.57
N PRO A 41 -13.90 -16.99 -9.84
CA PRO A 41 -14.61 -17.31 -11.09
C PRO A 41 -13.93 -16.78 -12.35
N ASP A 42 -13.38 -15.56 -12.29
CA ASP A 42 -12.68 -14.94 -13.41
C ASP A 42 -11.28 -15.54 -13.60
N PRO A 43 -11.01 -16.24 -14.72
CA PRO A 43 -9.71 -16.88 -14.97
C PRO A 43 -8.54 -15.89 -14.98
N ALA A 44 -8.73 -14.70 -15.55
CA ALA A 44 -7.67 -13.69 -15.64
C ALA A 44 -7.32 -13.14 -14.25
N ARG A 45 -8.33 -12.87 -13.42
CA ARG A 45 -8.12 -12.49 -12.01
C ARG A 45 -7.44 -13.61 -11.23
N ARG A 46 -7.86 -14.85 -11.43
CA ARG A 46 -7.25 -16.02 -10.79
C ARG A 46 -5.77 -16.13 -11.11
N MET A 47 -5.40 -16.06 -12.39
CA MET A 47 -4.00 -16.12 -12.84
C MET A 47 -3.16 -14.99 -12.23
N ARG A 48 -3.69 -13.77 -12.21
CA ARG A 48 -3.00 -12.64 -11.57
C ARG A 48 -2.77 -12.88 -10.08
N GLN A 49 -3.76 -13.39 -9.34
CA GLN A 49 -3.61 -13.66 -7.91
C GLN A 49 -2.62 -14.79 -7.63
N ILE A 50 -2.63 -15.87 -8.42
CA ILE A 50 -1.64 -16.95 -8.33
C ILE A 50 -0.24 -16.39 -8.59
N SER A 51 -0.04 -15.62 -9.66
CA SER A 51 1.25 -14.99 -9.97
C SER A 51 1.79 -14.14 -8.81
N VAL A 52 0.92 -13.32 -8.18
CA VAL A 52 1.32 -12.51 -7.02
C VAL A 52 1.59 -13.39 -5.79
N HIS A 53 0.85 -14.48 -5.61
CA HIS A 53 1.10 -15.42 -4.52
C HIS A 53 2.47 -16.08 -4.65
N ASP A 54 2.81 -16.56 -5.83
CA ASP A 54 4.04 -17.30 -6.08
C ASP A 54 5.28 -16.40 -6.12
N CYS A 55 5.19 -15.30 -6.86
CA CYS A 55 6.31 -14.40 -7.13
C CYS A 55 6.40 -13.18 -6.21
N GLY A 56 5.33 -12.87 -5.44
CA GLY A 56 5.30 -11.71 -4.55
C GLY A 56 5.49 -10.39 -5.31
N ILE A 57 6.47 -9.59 -4.85
CA ILE A 57 6.76 -8.28 -5.43
C ILE A 57 7.37 -8.36 -6.84
N ASP A 58 7.93 -9.51 -7.21
CA ASP A 58 8.50 -9.76 -8.53
C ASP A 58 7.41 -10.08 -9.59
N ALA A 59 6.16 -10.28 -9.17
CA ALA A 59 5.05 -10.52 -10.09
C ALA A 59 4.73 -9.28 -10.91
N GLU A 60 4.44 -9.45 -12.21
CA GLU A 60 4.05 -8.35 -13.10
C GLU A 60 2.86 -7.53 -12.55
N PRO A 61 1.77 -8.11 -12.00
CA PRO A 61 0.69 -7.33 -11.41
C PRO A 61 1.12 -6.48 -10.21
N ALA A 62 2.13 -6.91 -9.44
CA ALA A 62 2.69 -6.12 -8.34
C ALA A 62 3.48 -4.92 -8.86
N ALA A 63 4.28 -5.10 -9.91
CA ALA A 63 5.01 -4.03 -10.57
C ALA A 63 4.07 -2.97 -11.16
N VAL A 64 2.98 -3.40 -11.80
CA VAL A 64 1.91 -2.50 -12.31
C VAL A 64 1.28 -1.72 -11.16
N ALA A 65 0.92 -2.39 -10.06
CA ALA A 65 0.33 -1.73 -8.89
C ALA A 65 1.26 -0.69 -8.27
N LEU A 66 2.56 -0.99 -8.15
CA LEU A 66 3.56 -0.04 -7.62
C LEU A 66 3.70 1.20 -8.50
N LYS A 67 3.76 1.05 -9.82
CA LYS A 67 3.82 2.20 -10.76
C LYS A 67 2.53 3.03 -10.74
N GLN A 68 1.38 2.38 -10.57
CA GLN A 68 0.11 3.07 -10.39
C GLN A 68 0.09 3.89 -9.10
N LEU A 69 0.58 3.32 -7.99
CA LEU A 69 0.72 4.04 -6.72
C LEU A 69 1.66 5.22 -6.84
N ASP A 70 2.80 5.05 -7.49
CA ASP A 70 3.77 6.13 -7.74
C ASP A 70 3.10 7.34 -8.42
N GLY A 71 2.35 7.10 -9.51
CA GLY A 71 1.60 8.15 -10.18
C GLY A 71 0.46 8.77 -9.33
N VAL A 72 -0.13 8.01 -8.41
CA VAL A 72 -1.09 8.57 -7.44
C VAL A 72 -0.39 9.48 -6.43
N LEU A 73 0.76 9.07 -5.90
CA LEU A 73 1.53 9.85 -4.94
C LEU A 73 2.03 11.16 -5.56
N ASP A 74 2.41 11.17 -6.85
CA ASP A 74 2.74 12.40 -7.58
C ASP A 74 1.56 13.35 -7.63
N ARG A 75 0.37 12.87 -8.01
CA ARG A 75 -0.84 13.70 -8.07
C ARG A 75 -1.22 14.26 -6.71
N LEU A 76 -1.06 13.48 -5.64
CA LEU A 76 -1.30 13.96 -4.27
C LEU A 76 -0.28 15.04 -3.86
N ASP A 77 0.99 14.84 -4.17
CA ASP A 77 2.02 15.84 -3.86
C ASP A 77 1.78 17.17 -4.59
N MET A 78 1.42 17.10 -5.88
CA MET A 78 1.06 18.29 -6.67
C MET A 78 -0.17 19.01 -6.10
N GLN A 79 -1.22 18.27 -5.73
CA GLN A 79 -2.42 18.86 -5.12
C GLN A 79 -2.11 19.52 -3.78
N LEU A 80 -1.25 18.90 -2.98
CA LEU A 80 -0.83 19.40 -1.67
C LEU A 80 0.21 20.53 -1.75
N ALA A 81 0.73 20.84 -2.92
CA ALA A 81 1.50 22.05 -3.17
C ALA A 81 0.60 23.31 -3.23
N GLU A 82 -0.66 23.12 -3.67
CA GLU A 82 -1.63 24.21 -3.85
C GLU A 82 -2.48 24.48 -2.59
N SER A 83 -2.54 23.51 -1.66
CA SER A 83 -3.40 23.63 -0.47
C SER A 83 -2.90 22.80 0.71
N SER A 84 -3.31 23.17 1.91
CA SER A 84 -2.87 22.48 3.14
C SER A 84 -3.42 21.06 3.28
N TRP A 85 -4.56 20.75 2.67
CA TRP A 85 -5.26 19.46 2.71
C TRP A 85 -5.71 19.04 1.32
N ILE A 86 -6.04 17.77 1.12
CA ILE A 86 -6.32 17.20 -0.21
C ILE A 86 -7.47 17.94 -0.95
N ALA A 87 -8.47 18.40 -0.22
CA ALA A 87 -9.63 19.11 -0.81
C ALA A 87 -9.63 20.63 -0.57
N GLY A 88 -8.52 21.22 -0.15
CA GLY A 88 -8.40 22.67 0.07
C GLY A 88 -7.76 23.03 1.42
N GLU A 89 -8.19 24.13 2.04
CA GLU A 89 -7.54 24.68 3.23
C GLU A 89 -7.97 24.03 4.56
N GLN A 90 -8.94 23.12 4.53
CA GLN A 90 -9.46 22.47 5.73
C GLN A 90 -9.40 20.95 5.62
N PHE A 91 -9.12 20.28 6.76
CA PHE A 91 -9.21 18.82 6.87
C PHE A 91 -10.60 18.33 6.46
N SER A 92 -10.64 17.31 5.61
CA SER A 92 -11.85 16.84 4.95
C SER A 92 -11.94 15.30 4.89
N LEU A 93 -13.05 14.80 4.35
CA LEU A 93 -13.22 13.38 4.07
C LEU A 93 -12.21 12.84 3.05
N ALA A 94 -11.65 13.69 2.18
CA ALA A 94 -10.60 13.27 1.25
C ALA A 94 -9.32 12.88 2.01
N ASP A 95 -8.97 13.62 3.05
CA ASP A 95 -7.84 13.30 3.93
C ASP A 95 -8.10 12.01 4.72
N CYS A 96 -9.32 11.85 5.25
CA CYS A 96 -9.73 10.62 5.92
C CYS A 96 -9.66 9.40 4.99
N ALA A 97 -10.01 9.56 3.72
CA ALA A 97 -9.99 8.48 2.73
C ALA A 97 -8.55 8.10 2.30
N ALA A 98 -7.65 9.08 2.18
CA ALA A 98 -6.28 8.87 1.74
C ALA A 98 -5.35 8.34 2.85
N ALA A 99 -5.50 8.85 4.07
CA ALA A 99 -4.58 8.59 5.17
C ALA A 99 -4.33 7.09 5.48
N PRO A 100 -5.34 6.20 5.49
CA PRO A 100 -5.12 4.78 5.75
C PRO A 100 -4.26 4.09 4.68
N TYR A 101 -4.29 4.55 3.43
CA TYR A 101 -3.47 3.99 2.36
C TYR A 101 -2.01 4.41 2.49
N ILE A 102 -1.74 5.67 2.81
CA ILE A 102 -0.38 6.15 3.06
C ILE A 102 0.19 5.50 4.34
N LEU A 103 -0.62 5.38 5.41
CA LEU A 103 -0.24 4.63 6.61
C LEU A 103 0.12 3.18 6.27
N ARG A 104 -0.61 2.52 5.36
CA ARG A 104 -0.31 1.15 4.94
C ARG A 104 1.05 1.06 4.26
N LEU A 105 1.38 2.00 3.37
CA LEU A 105 2.69 2.05 2.73
C LEU A 105 3.81 2.36 3.73
N ASP A 106 3.56 3.23 4.71
CA ASP A 106 4.48 3.52 5.80
C ASP A 106 4.75 2.30 6.68
N MET A 107 3.71 1.56 7.06
CA MET A 107 3.84 0.28 7.79
C MET A 107 4.71 -0.72 7.02
N LEU A 108 4.61 -0.77 5.69
CA LEU A 108 5.45 -1.57 4.80
C LEU A 108 6.89 -1.03 4.66
N GLN A 109 7.22 0.08 5.33
CA GLN A 109 8.53 0.75 5.21
C GLN A 109 8.81 1.26 3.80
N PHE A 110 7.77 1.69 3.10
CA PHE A 110 7.85 2.25 1.74
C PHE A 110 7.86 3.77 1.76
N SER A 111 8.28 4.38 2.87
CA SER A 111 8.38 5.85 3.00
C SER A 111 9.30 6.48 1.97
N GLY A 112 10.29 5.74 1.44
CA GLY A 112 11.12 6.19 0.32
C GLY A 112 10.35 6.53 -0.96
N LEU A 113 9.07 6.13 -1.07
CA LEU A 113 8.19 6.58 -2.14
C LEU A 113 7.86 8.07 -2.06
N TRP A 114 7.96 8.71 -0.88
CA TRP A 114 7.72 10.16 -0.73
C TRP A 114 8.87 10.91 -0.03
N GLU A 115 9.65 10.28 0.82
CA GLU A 115 10.79 10.92 1.47
C GLU A 115 11.84 11.37 0.45
N GLY A 116 12.21 12.64 0.51
CA GLY A 116 13.17 13.25 -0.43
C GLY A 116 12.64 13.51 -1.85
N ARG A 117 11.42 13.04 -2.18
CA ARG A 117 10.85 13.13 -3.54
C ARG A 117 9.54 13.93 -3.58
N ARG A 118 8.67 13.77 -2.58
CA ARG A 118 7.31 14.34 -2.50
C ARG A 118 7.14 15.07 -1.17
N PRO A 119 7.72 16.27 -1.03
CA PRO A 119 7.79 16.99 0.26
C PRO A 119 6.42 17.43 0.78
N ASN A 120 5.47 17.75 -0.12
CA ASN A 120 4.13 18.19 0.27
C ASN A 120 3.33 17.01 0.84
N LEU A 121 3.39 15.85 0.18
CA LEU A 121 2.79 14.61 0.65
C LEU A 121 3.37 14.18 2.01
N GLY A 122 4.69 14.22 2.16
CA GLY A 122 5.36 13.91 3.42
C GLY A 122 4.95 14.85 4.56
N SER A 123 4.80 16.16 4.26
CA SER A 123 4.34 17.16 5.22
C SER A 123 2.87 16.97 5.60
N TRP A 124 2.01 16.65 4.64
CA TRP A 124 0.61 16.32 4.87
C TRP A 124 0.47 15.05 5.72
N TYR A 125 1.20 13.99 5.38
CA TYR A 125 1.12 12.72 6.10
C TYR A 125 1.54 12.86 7.56
N ARG A 126 2.56 13.67 7.86
CA ARG A 126 2.94 14.01 9.25
C ARG A 126 1.81 14.71 9.98
N ARG A 127 1.17 15.74 9.36
CA ARG A 127 0.04 16.43 9.99
C ARG A 127 -1.13 15.51 10.30
N VAL A 128 -1.46 14.60 9.38
CA VAL A 128 -2.51 13.59 9.59
C VAL A 128 -2.13 12.62 10.70
N SER A 129 -0.89 12.10 10.67
CA SER A 129 -0.39 11.13 11.66
C SER A 129 -0.35 11.72 13.08
N ASP A 130 -0.08 13.01 13.22
CA ASP A 130 -0.06 13.70 14.49
C ASP A 130 -1.48 14.11 14.96
N HIS A 131 -2.48 14.03 14.09
CA HIS A 131 -3.85 14.37 14.45
C HIS A 131 -4.39 13.38 15.50
N THR A 132 -4.79 13.91 16.66
CA THR A 132 -5.17 13.11 17.84
C THR A 132 -6.18 12.01 17.52
N ASN A 133 -7.22 12.33 16.75
CA ASN A 133 -8.27 11.38 16.40
C ASN A 133 -7.73 10.24 15.51
N PHE A 134 -6.93 10.56 14.50
CA PHE A 134 -6.33 9.54 13.62
C PHE A 134 -5.40 8.62 14.43
N LYS A 135 -4.56 9.20 15.29
CA LYS A 135 -3.67 8.44 16.16
C LYS A 135 -4.44 7.48 17.06
N ASN A 136 -5.49 7.96 17.74
CA ASN A 136 -6.25 7.16 18.69
C ASN A 136 -7.14 6.10 18.02
N VAL A 137 -7.76 6.42 16.90
CA VAL A 137 -8.77 5.56 16.27
C VAL A 137 -8.14 4.59 15.26
N VAL A 138 -7.00 4.94 14.66
CA VAL A 138 -6.34 4.12 13.64
C VAL A 138 -5.00 3.59 14.14
N VAL A 139 -4.02 4.48 14.38
CA VAL A 139 -2.63 4.06 14.63
C VAL A 139 -2.51 3.22 15.90
N ASN A 140 -3.09 3.67 17.01
CA ASN A 140 -3.02 2.97 18.30
C ASN A 140 -3.84 1.66 18.35
N GLN A 141 -4.66 1.39 17.33
CA GLN A 141 -5.41 0.14 17.22
C GLN A 141 -4.65 -0.96 16.46
N ILE A 142 -3.51 -0.63 15.86
CA ILE A 142 -2.68 -1.61 15.14
C ILE A 142 -1.92 -2.45 16.17
N PRO A 143 -2.13 -3.78 16.21
CA PRO A 143 -1.36 -4.65 17.11
C PRO A 143 0.14 -4.56 16.80
N GLN A 144 0.97 -4.47 17.83
CA GLN A 144 2.42 -4.36 17.68
C GLN A 144 3.00 -5.51 16.85
N SER A 145 2.55 -6.75 17.09
CA SER A 145 3.00 -7.93 16.35
C SER A 145 2.69 -7.83 14.84
N LEU A 146 1.58 -7.17 14.48
CA LEU A 146 1.23 -6.93 13.08
C LEU A 146 2.14 -5.85 12.48
N ALA A 147 2.38 -4.76 13.19
CA ALA A 147 3.28 -3.69 12.75
C ALA A 147 4.71 -4.21 12.53
N GLU A 148 5.20 -5.07 13.42
CA GLU A 148 6.51 -5.72 13.30
C GLU A 148 6.61 -6.60 12.04
N LYS A 149 5.58 -7.41 11.74
CA LYS A 149 5.52 -8.21 10.50
C LYS A 149 5.54 -7.33 9.26
N PHE A 150 4.73 -6.27 9.21
CA PHE A 150 4.75 -5.31 8.11
C PHE A 150 6.13 -4.72 7.88
N SER A 151 6.78 -4.26 8.95
CA SER A 151 8.11 -3.68 8.89
C SER A 151 9.16 -4.69 8.43
N GLN A 152 9.11 -5.91 8.95
CA GLN A 152 10.06 -6.98 8.60
C GLN A 152 10.01 -7.30 7.10
N TYR A 153 8.83 -7.68 6.60
CA TYR A 153 8.67 -8.07 5.20
C TYR A 153 8.84 -6.90 4.25
N GLY A 154 8.38 -5.72 4.63
CA GLY A 154 8.52 -4.52 3.82
C GLY A 154 9.98 -4.12 3.60
N LYS A 155 10.80 -4.11 4.66
CA LYS A 155 12.26 -3.86 4.55
C LYS A 155 12.97 -4.85 3.63
N GLN A 156 12.55 -6.12 3.64
CA GLN A 156 13.16 -7.15 2.79
C GLN A 156 12.91 -6.89 1.30
N VAL A 157 11.74 -6.37 0.95
CA VAL A 157 11.39 -6.15 -0.46
C VAL A 157 11.64 -4.72 -0.94
N TRP A 158 11.93 -3.78 -0.04
CA TRP A 158 12.12 -2.37 -0.40
C TRP A 158 13.13 -2.16 -1.55
N PRO A 159 14.31 -2.79 -1.59
CA PRO A 159 15.24 -2.59 -2.71
C PRO A 159 14.64 -2.95 -4.07
N LYS A 160 13.76 -3.97 -4.12
CA LYS A 160 13.05 -4.34 -5.34
C LYS A 160 11.94 -3.35 -5.69
N VAL A 161 11.21 -2.85 -4.68
CA VAL A 161 10.20 -1.80 -4.87
C VAL A 161 10.84 -0.55 -5.44
N GLU A 162 11.97 -0.13 -4.89
CA GLU A 162 12.73 1.02 -5.37
C GLU A 162 13.19 0.84 -6.82
N ALA A 163 13.73 -0.33 -7.17
CA ALA A 163 14.13 -0.66 -8.53
C ALA A 163 12.94 -0.66 -9.51
N ILE A 164 11.79 -1.20 -9.13
CA ILE A 164 10.58 -1.26 -9.97
C ILE A 164 10.04 0.16 -10.24
N VAL A 165 10.01 0.99 -9.21
CA VAL A 165 9.41 2.33 -9.29
C VAL A 165 10.35 3.33 -9.95
N PHE A 166 11.62 3.33 -9.60
CA PHE A 166 12.56 4.37 -9.99
C PHE A 166 13.62 3.92 -11.00
N GLY A 167 13.67 2.63 -11.33
CA GLY A 167 14.62 2.11 -12.32
C GLY A 167 16.07 2.14 -11.83
N ALA A 168 16.28 2.02 -10.52
CA ALA A 168 17.61 2.04 -9.92
C ALA A 168 18.33 0.71 -10.02
#